data_01a49605f1001b25f92fe229d734961b
#
_entry.id   01a49605f1001b25f92fe229d734961b
#
_cell.length_a   1.000
_cell.length_b   1.000
_cell.length_c   1.000
_cell.angle_alpha   90.00
_cell.angle_beta   90.00
_cell.angle_gamma   90.00
#
_symmetry.space_group_name_H-M   'P 1'
#
loop_
_entity.id
_entity.type
_entity.pdbx_description
1 polymer ?
#
loop_
_entity_poly.entity_id
_entity_poly.type
_entity_poly.pdbx_seq_one_letter_code
_entity_poly.pdbx_strand_id
1 'polypeptide(L)'
;MTEADFLDSTRASYDAMALDYDERFRDELAAQTLERAVFAGFAELVRNAGGGPVADVGCGPGRVTAHLHGLGLSAYGIDLSPRMVELARREHPGLRFEEGSMLALDIPDGTLAAVVAWYSTIHIPQERLPDVFAEFHRVLAPGGYALVGFQVGDEQRVYTEAFGHEVSLTFRRWQPDRIAELLTGAGLPVRARTFREPERWEPTPQASLIARKPLPPADDQTADDQPAGDPAAGNPGATS
;
A
#
# COMPACT_ATOMS: atom_id res chain seq x y z
N MET A 1 -13.04 -13.82 18.77
CA MET A 1 -12.07 -14.38 17.80
C MET A 1 -10.75 -13.70 18.10
N THR A 2 -9.72 -14.45 18.43
CA THR A 2 -8.38 -13.91 18.69
C THR A 2 -7.72 -13.46 17.38
N GLU A 3 -6.59 -12.73 17.46
CA GLU A 3 -5.83 -12.35 16.27
C GLU A 3 -5.36 -13.59 15.48
N ALA A 4 -4.83 -14.57 16.17
CA ALA A 4 -4.40 -15.84 15.57
C ALA A 4 -5.56 -16.52 14.83
N ASP A 5 -6.76 -16.52 15.42
CA ASP A 5 -7.92 -17.22 14.84
C ASP A 5 -8.33 -16.63 13.47
N PHE A 6 -8.34 -15.28 13.29
CA PHE A 6 -8.78 -14.72 12.01
C PHE A 6 -7.69 -14.82 10.93
N LEU A 7 -6.41 -14.72 11.28
CA LEU A 7 -5.29 -14.90 10.35
C LEU A 7 -5.24 -16.34 9.86
N ASP A 8 -5.33 -17.31 10.76
CA ASP A 8 -5.31 -18.74 10.42
C ASP A 8 -6.51 -19.12 9.55
N SER A 9 -7.69 -18.60 9.88
CA SER A 9 -8.91 -18.81 9.10
C SER A 9 -8.81 -18.22 7.69
N THR A 10 -8.29 -16.99 7.57
CA THR A 10 -8.08 -16.32 6.28
C THR A 10 -7.05 -17.09 5.45
N ARG A 11 -5.91 -17.47 6.05
CA ARG A 11 -4.85 -18.25 5.41
C ARG A 11 -5.41 -19.57 4.87
N ALA A 12 -6.03 -20.37 5.71
CA ALA A 12 -6.57 -21.69 5.35
C ALA A 12 -7.60 -21.59 4.22
N SER A 13 -8.43 -20.55 4.23
CA SER A 13 -9.43 -20.31 3.19
C SER A 13 -8.77 -20.01 1.83
N TYR A 14 -7.79 -19.12 1.80
CA TYR A 14 -7.08 -18.80 0.57
C TYR A 14 -6.18 -19.93 0.09
N ASP A 15 -5.61 -20.73 0.99
CA ASP A 15 -4.87 -21.94 0.63
C ASP A 15 -5.78 -22.95 -0.08
N ALA A 16 -7.01 -23.13 0.42
CA ALA A 16 -7.96 -24.08 -0.15
C ALA A 16 -8.38 -23.72 -1.58
N MET A 17 -8.62 -22.43 -1.85
CA MET A 17 -9.21 -21.96 -3.11
C MET A 17 -8.22 -21.30 -4.08
N ALA A 18 -6.90 -21.37 -3.83
CA ALA A 18 -5.90 -20.57 -4.54
C ALA A 18 -5.96 -20.73 -6.07
N LEU A 19 -6.12 -21.96 -6.59
CA LEU A 19 -6.15 -22.22 -8.02
C LEU A 19 -7.42 -21.68 -8.68
N ASP A 20 -8.58 -21.94 -8.09
CA ASP A 20 -9.88 -21.49 -8.63
C ASP A 20 -10.01 -19.98 -8.54
N TYR A 21 -9.43 -19.37 -7.49
CA TYR A 21 -9.34 -17.92 -7.35
C TYR A 21 -8.51 -17.31 -8.48
N ASP A 22 -7.33 -17.86 -8.78
CA ASP A 22 -6.49 -17.40 -9.87
C ASP A 22 -7.20 -17.55 -11.22
N GLU A 23 -7.77 -18.72 -11.50
CA GLU A 23 -8.49 -18.96 -12.75
C GLU A 23 -9.63 -17.96 -12.95
N ARG A 24 -10.37 -17.64 -11.87
CA ARG A 24 -11.50 -16.71 -11.92
C ARG A 24 -11.10 -15.27 -12.13
N PHE A 25 -9.98 -14.84 -11.56
CA PHE A 25 -9.60 -13.42 -11.49
C PHE A 25 -8.35 -13.07 -12.32
N ARG A 26 -7.73 -14.03 -12.99
CA ARG A 26 -6.49 -13.85 -13.76
C ARG A 26 -6.52 -12.65 -14.69
N ASP A 27 -7.60 -12.46 -15.44
CA ASP A 27 -7.75 -11.43 -16.44
C ASP A 27 -8.53 -10.19 -15.95
N GLU A 28 -8.94 -10.18 -14.68
CA GLU A 28 -9.81 -9.12 -14.14
C GLU A 28 -9.18 -7.74 -14.31
N LEU A 29 -7.92 -7.57 -13.88
CA LEU A 29 -7.22 -6.28 -13.97
C LEU A 29 -7.07 -5.81 -15.43
N ALA A 30 -6.91 -6.72 -16.38
CA ALA A 30 -6.83 -6.36 -17.81
C ALA A 30 -8.12 -5.72 -18.30
N ALA A 31 -9.26 -6.11 -17.76
CA ALA A 31 -10.58 -5.54 -18.09
C ALA A 31 -10.85 -4.20 -17.36
N GLN A 32 -10.19 -3.93 -16.24
CA GLN A 32 -10.46 -2.79 -15.35
C GLN A 32 -9.66 -1.54 -15.75
N THR A 33 -10.17 -0.77 -16.71
CA THR A 33 -9.45 0.41 -17.26
C THR A 33 -9.15 1.48 -16.20
N LEU A 34 -10.13 1.80 -15.34
CA LEU A 34 -9.95 2.83 -14.31
C LEU A 34 -8.96 2.40 -13.23
N GLU A 35 -8.94 1.14 -12.85
CA GLU A 35 -7.96 0.61 -11.89
C GLU A 35 -6.54 0.67 -12.47
N ARG A 36 -6.36 0.28 -13.74
CA ARG A 36 -5.07 0.43 -14.43
C ARG A 36 -4.61 1.89 -14.49
N ALA A 37 -5.53 2.84 -14.70
CA ALA A 37 -5.22 4.26 -14.70
C ALA A 37 -4.77 4.75 -13.30
N VAL A 38 -5.40 4.24 -12.23
CA VAL A 38 -4.95 4.51 -10.84
C VAL A 38 -3.53 3.99 -10.62
N PHE A 39 -3.25 2.74 -11.02
CA PHE A 39 -1.90 2.18 -10.89
C PHE A 39 -0.87 2.95 -11.73
N ALA A 40 -1.21 3.36 -12.94
CA ALA A 40 -0.31 4.15 -13.79
C ALA A 40 0.03 5.50 -13.15
N GLY A 41 -0.96 6.24 -12.65
CA GLY A 41 -0.75 7.50 -11.92
C GLY A 41 0.04 7.29 -10.63
N PHE A 42 -0.26 6.23 -9.87
CA PHE A 42 0.48 5.86 -8.67
C PHE A 42 1.95 5.55 -8.98
N ALA A 43 2.23 4.77 -10.03
CA ALA A 43 3.59 4.46 -10.45
C ALA A 43 4.38 5.72 -10.83
N GLU A 44 3.73 6.70 -11.47
CA GLU A 44 4.36 7.98 -11.76
C GLU A 44 4.69 8.78 -10.50
N LEU A 45 3.77 8.83 -9.52
CA LEU A 45 4.02 9.47 -8.22
C LEU A 45 5.22 8.85 -7.50
N VAL A 46 5.32 7.52 -7.47
CA VAL A 46 6.43 6.81 -6.82
C VAL A 46 7.75 7.10 -7.53
N ARG A 47 7.80 7.03 -8.87
CA ARG A 47 9.01 7.34 -9.64
C ARG A 47 9.47 8.78 -9.44
N ASN A 48 8.53 9.74 -9.45
CA ASN A 48 8.82 11.17 -9.27
C ASN A 48 9.30 11.49 -7.85
N ALA A 49 9.00 10.64 -6.87
CA ALA A 49 9.51 10.75 -5.50
C ALA A 49 10.89 10.10 -5.30
N GLY A 50 11.55 9.63 -6.37
CA GLY A 50 12.86 9.00 -6.33
C GLY A 50 12.83 7.49 -6.51
N GLY A 51 11.66 6.87 -6.60
CA GLY A 51 11.52 5.41 -6.78
C GLY A 51 11.99 4.61 -5.56
N GLY A 52 12.21 3.32 -5.77
CA GLY A 52 12.67 2.39 -4.75
C GLY A 52 11.77 1.15 -4.63
N PRO A 53 11.99 0.29 -3.61
CA PRO A 53 11.22 -0.94 -3.43
C PRO A 53 9.73 -0.65 -3.16
N VAL A 54 8.86 -1.46 -3.77
CA VAL A 54 7.40 -1.38 -3.61
C VAL A 54 6.89 -2.75 -3.15
N ALA A 55 6.20 -2.80 -2.01
CA ALA A 55 5.56 -4.01 -1.52
C ALA A 55 4.07 -4.02 -1.89
N ASP A 56 3.62 -5.06 -2.57
CA ASP A 56 2.21 -5.39 -2.79
C ASP A 56 1.78 -6.37 -1.70
N VAL A 57 1.00 -5.89 -0.72
CA VAL A 57 0.67 -6.61 0.52
C VAL A 57 -0.72 -7.21 0.45
N GLY A 58 -0.80 -8.52 0.55
CA GLY A 58 -1.96 -9.33 0.19
C GLY A 58 -2.03 -9.49 -1.33
N CYS A 59 -0.89 -9.84 -1.94
CA CYS A 59 -0.71 -9.87 -3.39
C CYS A 59 -1.47 -11.01 -4.10
N GLY A 60 -1.93 -12.01 -3.35
CA GLY A 60 -2.56 -13.20 -3.91
C GLY A 60 -1.66 -13.88 -4.95
N PRO A 61 -2.19 -14.23 -6.13
CA PRO A 61 -1.43 -14.86 -7.21
C PRO A 61 -0.50 -13.90 -7.96
N GLY A 62 -0.28 -12.65 -7.49
CA GLY A 62 0.73 -11.74 -7.99
C GLY A 62 0.31 -10.83 -9.17
N ARG A 63 -0.98 -10.77 -9.53
CA ARG A 63 -1.48 -9.98 -10.66
C ARG A 63 -1.13 -8.49 -10.56
N VAL A 64 -1.37 -7.90 -9.39
CA VAL A 64 -1.07 -6.48 -9.12
C VAL A 64 0.43 -6.26 -9.07
N THR A 65 1.17 -7.14 -8.40
CA THR A 65 2.65 -7.10 -8.36
C THR A 65 3.24 -7.08 -9.77
N ALA A 66 2.79 -7.98 -10.65
CA ALA A 66 3.25 -8.06 -12.04
C ALA A 66 2.88 -6.80 -12.83
N HIS A 67 1.68 -6.27 -12.63
CA HIS A 67 1.25 -5.03 -13.27
C HIS A 67 2.10 -3.83 -12.84
N LEU A 68 2.36 -3.67 -11.55
CA LEU A 68 3.22 -2.61 -11.00
C LEU A 68 4.65 -2.72 -11.55
N HIS A 69 5.19 -3.95 -11.64
CA HIS A 69 6.48 -4.20 -12.28
C HIS A 69 6.48 -3.79 -13.75
N GLY A 70 5.43 -4.14 -14.50
CA GLY A 70 5.24 -3.72 -15.89
C GLY A 70 5.15 -2.21 -16.07
N LEU A 71 4.73 -1.46 -15.05
CA LEU A 71 4.76 0.00 -15.00
C LEU A 71 6.14 0.58 -14.60
N GLY A 72 7.16 -0.26 -14.45
CA GLY A 72 8.54 0.14 -14.16
C GLY A 72 8.83 0.35 -12.67
N LEU A 73 8.01 -0.19 -11.77
CA LEU A 73 8.28 -0.17 -10.33
C LEU A 73 9.11 -1.40 -9.91
N SER A 74 9.95 -1.24 -8.89
CA SER A 74 10.65 -2.35 -8.22
C SER A 74 9.70 -3.06 -7.26
N ALA A 75 8.67 -3.72 -7.82
CA ALA A 75 7.58 -4.32 -7.06
C ALA A 75 7.89 -5.78 -6.69
N TYR A 76 7.47 -6.18 -5.48
CA TYR A 76 7.43 -7.56 -5.01
C TYR A 76 6.17 -7.81 -4.18
N GLY A 77 5.73 -9.06 -4.09
CA GLY A 77 4.49 -9.42 -3.41
C GLY A 77 4.72 -10.04 -2.05
N ILE A 78 3.79 -9.78 -1.13
CA ILE A 78 3.70 -10.43 0.18
C ILE A 78 2.28 -10.92 0.35
N ASP A 79 2.09 -12.19 0.73
CA ASP A 79 0.77 -12.74 1.01
C ASP A 79 0.79 -13.63 2.27
N LEU A 80 -0.33 -13.69 2.95
CA LEU A 80 -0.52 -14.51 4.14
C LEU A 80 -0.58 -16.01 3.80
N SER A 81 -1.06 -16.35 2.59
CA SER A 81 -1.27 -17.72 2.12
C SER A 81 -0.01 -18.25 1.42
N PRO A 82 0.66 -19.29 1.94
CA PRO A 82 1.77 -19.94 1.26
C PRO A 82 1.39 -20.49 -0.13
N ARG A 83 0.13 -20.94 -0.31
CA ARG A 83 -0.34 -21.43 -1.62
C ARG A 83 -0.50 -20.31 -2.63
N MET A 84 -0.95 -19.12 -2.22
CA MET A 84 -0.96 -17.94 -3.08
C MET A 84 0.46 -17.52 -3.49
N VAL A 85 1.41 -17.54 -2.55
CA VAL A 85 2.82 -17.23 -2.81
C VAL A 85 3.46 -18.24 -3.77
N GLU A 86 3.18 -19.56 -3.57
CA GLU A 86 3.65 -20.60 -4.48
C GLU A 86 3.11 -20.40 -5.89
N LEU A 87 1.83 -20.07 -6.01
CA LEU A 87 1.16 -19.78 -7.26
C LEU A 87 1.75 -18.54 -7.95
N ALA A 88 1.93 -17.44 -7.20
CA ALA A 88 2.52 -16.22 -7.70
C ALA A 88 3.95 -16.43 -8.24
N ARG A 89 4.78 -17.21 -7.56
CA ARG A 89 6.13 -17.58 -8.01
C ARG A 89 6.10 -18.39 -9.29
N ARG A 90 5.11 -19.27 -9.46
CA ARG A 90 4.94 -20.08 -10.67
C ARG A 90 4.49 -19.23 -11.86
N GLU A 91 3.50 -18.35 -11.66
CA GLU A 91 2.93 -17.53 -12.73
C GLU A 91 3.86 -16.36 -13.11
N HIS A 92 4.69 -15.88 -12.16
CA HIS A 92 5.59 -14.73 -12.35
C HIS A 92 7.01 -15.04 -11.88
N PRO A 93 7.73 -15.98 -12.53
CA PRO A 93 9.03 -16.49 -12.05
C PRO A 93 10.16 -15.45 -12.00
N GLY A 94 9.96 -14.29 -12.64
CA GLY A 94 10.92 -13.17 -12.59
C GLY A 94 10.71 -12.20 -11.42
N LEU A 95 9.70 -12.41 -10.61
CA LEU A 95 9.34 -11.53 -9.48
C LEU A 95 9.55 -12.22 -8.14
N ARG A 96 9.79 -11.41 -7.12
CA ARG A 96 9.93 -11.86 -5.73
C ARG A 96 8.56 -11.93 -5.07
N PHE A 97 8.30 -13.03 -4.37
CA PHE A 97 7.09 -13.20 -3.53
C PHE A 97 7.48 -13.85 -2.20
N GLU A 98 6.87 -13.38 -1.12
CA GLU A 98 7.17 -13.81 0.25
C GLU A 98 5.88 -14.06 1.04
N GLU A 99 5.97 -14.97 2.00
CA GLU A 99 4.92 -15.16 2.98
C GLU A 99 5.04 -14.09 4.07
N GLY A 100 3.90 -13.50 4.46
CA GLY A 100 3.91 -12.49 5.51
C GLY A 100 2.53 -11.95 5.84
N SER A 101 2.43 -11.31 7.00
CA SER A 101 1.22 -10.65 7.47
C SER A 101 1.38 -9.13 7.39
N MET A 102 0.32 -8.44 6.92
CA MET A 102 0.28 -6.97 6.93
C MET A 102 0.26 -6.35 8.33
N LEU A 103 0.08 -7.17 9.37
CA LEU A 103 0.14 -6.74 10.77
C LEU A 103 1.57 -6.76 11.33
N ALA A 104 2.50 -7.46 10.67
CA ALA A 104 3.91 -7.57 11.08
C ALA A 104 4.75 -7.91 9.84
N LEU A 105 5.16 -6.89 9.09
CA LEU A 105 5.97 -7.04 7.90
C LEU A 105 7.44 -7.23 8.27
N ASP A 106 8.08 -8.27 7.74
CA ASP A 106 9.53 -8.49 7.90
C ASP A 106 10.32 -7.56 6.96
N ILE A 107 10.14 -6.26 7.18
CA ILE A 107 10.74 -5.18 6.39
C ILE A 107 11.30 -4.14 7.34
N PRO A 108 12.55 -3.69 7.16
CA PRO A 108 13.13 -2.63 7.98
C PRO A 108 12.36 -1.31 7.88
N ASP A 109 12.40 -0.52 8.95
CA ASP A 109 11.76 0.78 9.01
C ASP A 109 12.25 1.73 7.91
N GLY A 110 11.33 2.42 7.27
CA GLY A 110 11.67 3.51 6.35
C GLY A 110 12.38 3.09 5.06
N THR A 111 12.23 1.85 4.61
CA THR A 111 12.96 1.34 3.42
C THR A 111 12.13 1.27 2.15
N LEU A 112 10.80 1.32 2.23
CA LEU A 112 9.94 1.22 1.06
C LEU A 112 9.62 2.60 0.46
N ALA A 113 9.70 2.68 -0.87
CA ALA A 113 9.16 3.80 -1.63
C ALA A 113 7.62 3.77 -1.66
N ALA A 114 7.03 2.58 -1.65
CA ALA A 114 5.58 2.46 -1.61
C ALA A 114 5.09 1.11 -1.04
N VAL A 115 3.85 1.14 -0.51
CA VAL A 115 3.05 -0.03 -0.15
C VAL A 115 1.75 0.01 -0.94
N VAL A 116 1.35 -1.12 -1.51
CA VAL A 116 0.05 -1.32 -2.15
C VAL A 116 -0.71 -2.39 -1.37
N ALA A 117 -1.97 -2.14 -1.06
CA ALA A 117 -2.90 -3.09 -0.46
C ALA A 117 -4.21 -3.06 -1.28
N TRP A 118 -4.28 -3.91 -2.31
CA TRP A 118 -5.37 -3.90 -3.27
C TRP A 118 -6.38 -5.00 -2.96
N TYR A 119 -7.55 -4.61 -2.42
CA TYR A 119 -8.59 -5.52 -1.94
C TYR A 119 -8.10 -6.55 -0.90
N SER A 120 -7.07 -6.24 -0.12
CA SER A 120 -6.49 -7.14 0.88
C SER A 120 -6.84 -6.73 2.31
N THR A 121 -6.97 -5.43 2.61
CA THR A 121 -7.39 -4.93 3.93
C THR A 121 -8.84 -5.28 4.28
N ILE A 122 -9.63 -5.74 3.32
CA ILE A 122 -11.03 -6.13 3.50
C ILE A 122 -11.23 -7.33 4.43
N HIS A 123 -10.18 -8.11 4.69
CA HIS A 123 -10.20 -9.24 5.62
C HIS A 123 -9.85 -8.84 7.06
N ILE A 124 -9.26 -7.67 7.25
CA ILE A 124 -8.78 -7.22 8.56
C ILE A 124 -9.97 -6.76 9.42
N PRO A 125 -10.08 -7.21 10.68
CA PRO A 125 -11.04 -6.65 11.62
C PRO A 125 -10.87 -5.14 11.78
N GLN A 126 -11.98 -4.42 11.92
CA GLN A 126 -11.96 -2.95 11.97
C GLN A 126 -11.04 -2.40 13.06
N GLU A 127 -11.02 -3.06 14.21
CA GLU A 127 -10.18 -2.72 15.37
C GLU A 127 -8.68 -2.91 15.13
N ARG A 128 -8.30 -3.67 14.08
CA ARG A 128 -6.91 -3.95 13.74
C ARG A 128 -6.40 -3.14 12.54
N LEU A 129 -7.28 -2.42 11.82
CA LEU A 129 -6.84 -1.54 10.73
C LEU A 129 -5.84 -0.46 11.15
N PRO A 130 -5.96 0.17 12.36
CA PRO A 130 -4.95 1.11 12.83
C PRO A 130 -3.54 0.49 12.89
N ASP A 131 -3.43 -0.79 13.30
CA ASP A 131 -2.15 -1.49 13.39
C ASP A 131 -1.56 -1.74 12.00
N VAL A 132 -2.39 -2.12 11.02
CA VAL A 132 -1.97 -2.26 9.62
C VAL A 132 -1.42 -0.96 9.07
N PHE A 133 -2.11 0.16 9.28
CA PHE A 133 -1.66 1.44 8.75
C PHE A 133 -0.45 2.01 9.49
N ALA A 134 -0.31 1.71 10.80
CA ALA A 134 0.91 2.00 11.54
C ALA A 134 2.12 1.21 10.99
N GLU A 135 1.89 -0.06 10.62
CA GLU A 135 2.91 -0.91 10.00
C GLU A 135 3.29 -0.40 8.61
N PHE A 136 2.31 0.03 7.79
CA PHE A 136 2.61 0.68 6.51
C PHE A 136 3.41 1.97 6.69
N HIS A 137 3.04 2.78 7.69
CA HIS A 137 3.83 3.98 8.02
C HIS A 137 5.24 3.63 8.46
N ARG A 138 5.42 2.59 9.28
CA ARG A 138 6.74 2.16 9.76
C ARG A 138 7.69 1.82 8.61
N VAL A 139 7.24 0.97 7.67
CA VAL A 139 8.08 0.48 6.57
C VAL A 139 8.32 1.50 5.46
N LEU A 140 7.43 2.49 5.31
CA LEU A 140 7.58 3.54 4.30
C LEU A 140 8.71 4.50 4.64
N ALA A 141 9.55 4.80 3.66
CA ALA A 141 10.50 5.90 3.71
C ALA A 141 9.76 7.24 3.83
N PRO A 142 10.40 8.30 4.39
CA PRO A 142 9.86 9.65 4.29
C PRO A 142 9.56 10.02 2.84
N GLY A 143 8.38 10.56 2.58
CA GLY A 143 7.92 10.87 1.22
C GLY A 143 7.34 9.68 0.45
N GLY A 144 7.41 8.45 0.99
CA GLY A 144 6.84 7.25 0.40
C GLY A 144 5.31 7.23 0.37
N TYR A 145 4.73 6.39 -0.48
CA TYR A 145 3.30 6.35 -0.76
C TYR A 145 2.64 5.05 -0.31
N ALA A 146 1.39 5.14 0.14
CA ALA A 146 0.51 3.99 0.30
C ALA A 146 -0.68 4.10 -0.67
N LEU A 147 -1.03 2.98 -1.32
CA LEU A 147 -2.24 2.84 -2.12
C LEU A 147 -3.10 1.74 -1.52
N VAL A 148 -4.32 2.07 -1.12
CA VAL A 148 -5.27 1.11 -0.54
C VAL A 148 -6.54 1.09 -1.39
N GLY A 149 -6.91 -0.08 -1.94
CA GLY A 149 -8.12 -0.31 -2.70
C GLY A 149 -9.11 -1.18 -1.93
N PHE A 150 -10.40 -0.86 -1.97
CA PHE A 150 -11.44 -1.57 -1.22
C PHE A 150 -12.86 -1.35 -1.78
N GLN A 151 -13.76 -2.24 -1.38
CA GLN A 151 -15.19 -2.14 -1.64
C GLN A 151 -15.84 -1.13 -0.68
N VAL A 152 -16.73 -0.26 -1.21
CA VAL A 152 -17.41 0.78 -0.43
C VAL A 152 -18.66 0.22 0.23
N GLY A 153 -18.87 0.55 1.51
CA GLY A 153 -20.05 0.20 2.30
C GLY A 153 -19.73 0.08 3.79
N ASP A 154 -20.72 -0.36 4.54
CA ASP A 154 -20.64 -0.56 6.01
C ASP A 154 -20.89 -2.02 6.39
N GLU A 155 -21.19 -2.87 5.40
CA GLU A 155 -21.56 -4.25 5.65
C GLU A 155 -20.32 -5.14 5.70
N GLN A 156 -20.42 -6.19 6.50
CA GLN A 156 -19.56 -7.36 6.38
C GLN A 156 -20.34 -8.54 5.83
N ARG A 157 -19.67 -9.36 5.03
CA ARG A 157 -20.19 -10.62 4.52
C ARG A 157 -19.31 -11.78 4.97
N VAL A 158 -19.95 -12.78 5.54
CA VAL A 158 -19.27 -14.02 5.93
C VAL A 158 -19.56 -15.07 4.86
N TYR A 159 -18.49 -15.68 4.36
CA TYR A 159 -18.58 -16.78 3.41
C TYR A 159 -18.09 -18.05 4.10
N THR A 160 -18.92 -19.08 4.03
CA THR A 160 -18.60 -20.44 4.49
C THR A 160 -18.27 -21.37 3.34
N GLU A 161 -18.52 -20.91 2.10
CA GLU A 161 -18.19 -21.63 0.87
C GLU A 161 -17.77 -20.62 -0.21
N ALA A 162 -16.70 -20.92 -0.95
CA ALA A 162 -16.26 -20.18 -2.12
C ALA A 162 -15.61 -21.12 -3.13
N PHE A 163 -15.96 -21.03 -4.40
CA PHE A 163 -15.43 -21.87 -5.50
C PHE A 163 -15.55 -23.38 -5.24
N GLY A 164 -16.59 -23.81 -4.51
CA GLY A 164 -16.77 -25.22 -4.13
C GLY A 164 -15.91 -25.71 -2.96
N HIS A 165 -15.18 -24.81 -2.30
CA HIS A 165 -14.39 -25.09 -1.11
C HIS A 165 -15.10 -24.58 0.14
N GLU A 166 -14.98 -25.33 1.24
CA GLU A 166 -15.35 -24.85 2.55
C GLU A 166 -14.32 -23.79 2.99
N VAL A 167 -14.80 -22.58 3.34
CA VAL A 167 -13.97 -21.45 3.75
C VAL A 167 -14.56 -20.78 4.98
N SER A 168 -13.77 -19.97 5.64
CA SER A 168 -14.23 -19.09 6.72
C SER A 168 -13.66 -17.70 6.50
N LEU A 169 -14.30 -16.94 5.60
CA LEU A 169 -13.85 -15.62 5.18
C LEU A 169 -14.86 -14.55 5.57
N THR A 170 -14.38 -13.48 6.15
CA THR A 170 -15.15 -12.26 6.34
C THR A 170 -14.63 -11.19 5.40
N PHE A 171 -15.51 -10.71 4.51
CA PHE A 171 -15.27 -9.56 3.64
C PHE A 171 -15.91 -8.34 4.29
N ARG A 172 -15.12 -7.29 4.49
CA ARG A 172 -15.57 -6.03 5.05
C ARG A 172 -15.55 -4.96 3.98
N ARG A 173 -16.57 -4.14 3.99
CA ARG A 173 -16.64 -2.94 3.19
C ARG A 173 -16.29 -1.75 4.05
N TRP A 174 -15.75 -0.72 3.44
CA TRP A 174 -15.28 0.45 4.18
C TRP A 174 -15.82 1.74 3.59
N GLN A 175 -16.17 2.68 4.43
CA GLN A 175 -16.42 4.05 3.98
C GLN A 175 -15.08 4.74 3.70
N PRO A 176 -14.93 5.42 2.54
CA PRO A 176 -13.68 6.08 2.17
C PRO A 176 -13.19 7.09 3.21
N ASP A 177 -14.11 7.82 3.84
CA ASP A 177 -13.76 8.78 4.90
C ASP A 177 -13.18 8.06 6.11
N ARG A 178 -13.73 6.91 6.50
CA ARG A 178 -13.21 6.12 7.62
C ARG A 178 -11.78 5.63 7.37
N ILE A 179 -11.50 5.12 6.19
CA ILE A 179 -10.12 4.69 5.82
C ILE A 179 -9.19 5.90 5.78
N ALA A 180 -9.64 7.05 5.28
CA ALA A 180 -8.85 8.28 5.26
C ALA A 180 -8.50 8.80 6.66
N GLU A 181 -9.44 8.74 7.61
CA GLU A 181 -9.20 9.07 9.01
C GLU A 181 -8.14 8.15 9.63
N LEU A 182 -8.27 6.84 9.41
CA LEU A 182 -7.34 5.85 9.95
C LEU A 182 -5.92 6.00 9.36
N LEU A 183 -5.81 6.20 8.04
CA LEU A 183 -4.53 6.48 7.40
C LEU A 183 -3.89 7.76 7.94
N THR A 184 -4.69 8.84 8.06
CA THR A 184 -4.20 10.12 8.60
C THR A 184 -3.76 9.98 10.06
N GLY A 185 -4.54 9.25 10.87
CA GLY A 185 -4.20 8.96 12.28
C GLY A 185 -2.91 8.14 12.43
N ALA A 186 -2.59 7.31 11.45
CA ALA A 186 -1.31 6.58 11.37
C ALA A 186 -0.14 7.41 10.80
N GLY A 187 -0.32 8.72 10.53
CA GLY A 187 0.71 9.58 9.96
C GLY A 187 0.83 9.49 8.44
N LEU A 188 -0.20 8.97 7.76
CA LEU A 188 -0.29 8.84 6.31
C LEU A 188 -1.43 9.73 5.76
N PRO A 189 -1.27 11.07 5.67
CA PRO A 189 -2.29 11.95 5.14
C PRO A 189 -2.65 11.60 3.70
N VAL A 190 -3.95 11.51 3.41
CA VAL A 190 -4.48 11.17 2.09
C VAL A 190 -4.26 12.32 1.11
N ARG A 191 -3.79 12.01 -0.09
CA ARG A 191 -3.46 12.94 -1.17
C ARG A 191 -4.41 12.85 -2.35
N ALA A 192 -4.95 11.66 -2.62
CA ALA A 192 -5.92 11.46 -3.68
C ALA A 192 -6.91 10.38 -3.28
N ARG A 193 -8.12 10.48 -3.82
CA ARG A 193 -9.22 9.52 -3.66
C ARG A 193 -9.82 9.24 -5.02
N THR A 194 -10.08 7.96 -5.31
CA THR A 194 -10.90 7.54 -6.43
C THR A 194 -12.16 6.89 -5.87
N PHE A 195 -13.29 7.22 -6.47
CA PHE A 195 -14.55 6.55 -6.21
C PHE A 195 -15.14 6.16 -7.57
N ARG A 196 -15.55 4.91 -7.71
CA ARG A 196 -16.09 4.37 -8.92
C ARG A 196 -17.42 3.67 -8.64
N GLU A 197 -18.43 3.99 -9.42
CA GLU A 197 -19.69 3.25 -9.40
C GLU A 197 -19.46 1.77 -9.78
N PRO A 198 -20.30 0.86 -9.26
CA PRO A 198 -20.12 -0.57 -9.50
C PRO A 198 -20.35 -0.94 -10.95
N GLU A 199 -19.54 -1.81 -11.50
CA GLU A 199 -19.79 -2.49 -12.76
C GLU A 199 -20.94 -3.51 -12.59
N ARG A 200 -21.50 -4.04 -13.73
CA ARG A 200 -22.70 -4.93 -13.69
C ARG A 200 -22.59 -6.11 -12.73
N TRP A 201 -21.38 -6.61 -12.51
CA TRP A 201 -21.10 -7.76 -11.64
C TRP A 201 -20.69 -7.41 -10.23
N GLU A 202 -20.46 -6.15 -9.96
CA GLU A 202 -20.03 -5.67 -8.64
C GLU A 202 -21.24 -5.31 -7.77
N PRO A 203 -21.28 -5.74 -6.52
CA PRO A 203 -22.41 -5.46 -5.65
C PRO A 203 -22.41 -4.05 -5.05
N THR A 204 -21.27 -3.34 -5.10
CA THR A 204 -21.10 -2.03 -4.47
C THR A 204 -20.09 -1.18 -5.24
N PRO A 205 -20.08 0.15 -5.01
CA PRO A 205 -19.02 1.03 -5.48
C PRO A 205 -17.64 0.60 -4.96
N GLN A 206 -16.61 1.01 -5.68
CA GLN A 206 -15.22 0.75 -5.36
C GLN A 206 -14.49 2.05 -5.07
N ALA A 207 -13.53 2.01 -4.15
CA ALA A 207 -12.70 3.18 -3.85
C ALA A 207 -11.23 2.82 -3.71
N SER A 208 -10.38 3.79 -4.00
CA SER A 208 -8.98 3.72 -3.63
C SER A 208 -8.48 5.04 -3.08
N LEU A 209 -7.53 4.95 -2.16
CA LEU A 209 -6.90 6.08 -1.50
C LEU A 209 -5.40 6.03 -1.70
N ILE A 210 -4.83 7.16 -2.12
CA ILE A 210 -3.38 7.36 -2.14
C ILE A 210 -3.03 8.26 -0.97
N ALA A 211 -2.20 7.76 -0.06
CA ALA A 211 -1.66 8.50 1.07
C ALA A 211 -0.14 8.64 0.93
N ARG A 212 0.44 9.61 1.62
CA ARG A 212 1.89 9.86 1.56
C ARG A 212 2.45 10.10 2.95
N LYS A 213 3.51 9.40 3.31
CA LYS A 213 4.29 9.69 4.51
C LYS A 213 4.95 11.06 4.36
N PRO A 214 4.79 11.99 5.31
CA PRO A 214 5.43 13.30 5.23
C PRO A 214 6.96 13.19 5.12
N LEU A 215 7.56 14.16 4.47
CA LEU A 215 9.00 14.38 4.58
C LEU A 215 9.30 14.93 5.98
N PRO A 216 10.49 14.65 6.54
CA PRO A 216 10.92 15.34 7.75
C PRO A 216 10.93 16.86 7.47
N PRO A 217 10.70 17.71 8.48
CA PRO A 217 10.87 19.13 8.32
C PRO A 217 12.28 19.40 7.78
N ALA A 218 12.38 20.35 6.85
CA ALA A 218 13.68 20.79 6.38
C ALA A 218 14.46 21.33 7.59
N ASP A 219 15.64 20.75 7.86
CA ASP A 219 16.52 21.33 8.88
C ASP A 219 16.79 22.79 8.50
N ASP A 220 16.49 23.69 9.42
CA ASP A 220 16.72 25.12 9.28
C ASP A 220 18.24 25.39 9.34
N GLN A 221 18.97 24.96 8.31
CA GLN A 221 20.40 25.22 8.14
C GLN A 221 20.65 26.59 7.47
N THR A 222 19.98 27.63 7.94
CA THR A 222 20.31 29.00 7.52
C THR A 222 20.35 29.94 8.71
N ALA A 223 21.32 29.76 9.62
CA ALA A 223 21.71 30.80 10.55
C ALA A 223 23.14 30.54 11.02
N ASP A 224 24.15 30.64 10.17
CA ASP A 224 25.51 31.04 10.57
C ASP A 224 26.42 31.21 9.34
N ASP A 225 26.07 32.17 8.50
CA ASP A 225 27.04 32.80 7.59
C ASP A 225 26.86 34.30 7.65
N GLN A 226 27.14 34.87 8.84
CA GLN A 226 27.44 36.28 8.96
C GLN A 226 28.92 36.46 8.65
N PRO A 227 29.31 37.10 7.53
CA PRO A 227 30.70 37.43 7.30
C PRO A 227 31.13 38.41 8.40
N ALA A 228 32.16 38.02 9.15
CA ALA A 228 32.82 38.88 10.12
C ALA A 228 33.20 40.21 9.47
N GLY A 229 32.69 41.30 10.03
CA GLY A 229 32.97 42.63 9.59
C GLY A 229 34.45 42.92 9.63
N ASP A 230 34.94 43.45 8.52
CA ASP A 230 36.30 43.94 8.30
C ASP A 230 36.54 45.18 9.23
N PRO A 231 37.56 45.14 10.10
CA PRO A 231 37.88 46.33 10.91
C PRO A 231 38.55 47.40 10.06
N ALA A 232 37.97 48.55 10.09
CA ALA A 232 38.38 49.81 9.54
C ALA A 232 39.91 50.03 9.41
N ALA A 233 40.36 50.20 8.20
CA ALA A 233 41.66 50.83 7.89
C ALA A 233 41.58 52.33 8.14
N GLY A 234 42.35 52.77 9.10
CA GLY A 234 42.49 54.17 9.46
C GLY A 234 43.11 55.05 8.36
N ASN A 235 42.59 56.24 8.26
CA ASN A 235 43.11 57.32 7.44
C ASN A 235 44.26 58.06 8.18
N PRO A 236 45.41 58.30 7.60
CA PRO A 236 46.33 59.34 8.07
C PRO A 236 46.40 60.49 7.10
N GLY A 237 45.95 61.63 7.62
CA GLY A 237 46.71 62.88 7.60
C GLY A 237 46.89 63.62 6.29
N ALA A 238 46.18 64.74 6.32
CA ALA A 238 46.47 65.92 5.52
C ALA A 238 47.79 66.55 5.92
N THR A 239 48.48 67.13 4.97
CA THR A 239 49.20 68.45 5.12
C THR A 239 49.55 68.96 3.75
N SER A 240 49.22 70.24 3.56
CA SER A 240 49.68 71.39 2.83
C SER A 240 48.76 71.88 1.78
#